data_4d4ed33223328e0594098be891508bad
#
_entry.id   4d4ed33223328e0594098be891508bad
#
_cell.length_a   1.000
_cell.length_b   1.000
_cell.length_c   1.000
_cell.angle_alpha   90.00
_cell.angle_beta   90.00
_cell.angle_gamma   90.00
#
_symmetry.space_group_name_H-M   'P 1'
#
loop_
_entity.id
_entity.type
_entity.pdbx_description
1 polymer ?
#
loop_
_entity_poly.entity_id
_entity_poly.type
_entity_poly.pdbx_seq_one_letter_code
_entity_poly.pdbx_strand_id
1 'polypeptide(L)'
;MENALGLTGYQATMMTIVFALGILGIGVLLMAIFWPKRWKMKYRMEIGFVVLLAVLVWYADRKSTEVYSAYQADLNESGELSVDGYEAAGEFDRTLRVIAFQWGFAFLTDEDEISRNAAVVQPGERVLFEIISNDVIHGFNIPAVGITTEFGPGENRQVWIRAPKEPGKYLIQCLNYCGVGHAQMKAWLVVEGPEEGGEV
;
A
#
# COMPACT_ATOMS: atom_id res chain seq x y z
N MET A 1 6.65 -13.59 -13.03
CA MET A 1 8.10 -13.36 -12.87
C MET A 1 8.25 -12.09 -12.06
N GLU A 2 8.64 -12.21 -10.80
CA GLU A 2 9.06 -11.06 -10.01
C GLU A 2 10.40 -10.55 -10.56
N ASN A 3 10.47 -9.25 -10.84
CA ASN A 3 11.75 -8.65 -11.17
C ASN A 3 12.63 -8.55 -9.89
N ALA A 4 13.92 -8.31 -10.03
CA ALA A 4 14.88 -8.24 -8.92
C ALA A 4 14.54 -7.20 -7.83
N LEU A 5 13.53 -6.34 -8.06
CA LEU A 5 13.03 -5.32 -7.13
C LEU A 5 11.71 -5.73 -6.47
N GLY A 6 11.15 -6.90 -6.75
CA GLY A 6 9.87 -7.36 -6.20
C GLY A 6 8.67 -6.55 -6.68
N LEU A 7 8.80 -5.81 -7.78
CA LEU A 7 7.73 -4.96 -8.30
C LEU A 7 6.75 -5.78 -9.15
N THR A 8 5.45 -5.55 -8.96
CA THR A 8 4.43 -6.04 -9.89
C THR A 8 4.60 -5.42 -11.28
N GLY A 9 4.12 -6.07 -12.33
CA GLY A 9 4.21 -5.55 -13.70
C GLY A 9 3.69 -4.11 -13.84
N TYR A 10 2.61 -3.77 -13.12
CA TYR A 10 2.05 -2.42 -13.09
C TYR A 10 3.00 -1.41 -12.42
N GLN A 11 3.57 -1.76 -11.28
CA GLN A 11 4.52 -0.90 -10.55
C GLN A 11 5.79 -0.66 -11.37
N ALA A 12 6.32 -1.70 -12.03
CA ALA A 12 7.46 -1.58 -12.93
C ALA A 12 7.17 -0.64 -14.10
N THR A 13 5.97 -0.73 -14.70
CA THR A 13 5.53 0.16 -15.79
C THR A 13 5.44 1.61 -15.32
N MET A 14 4.81 1.85 -14.16
CA MET A 14 4.69 3.20 -13.59
C MET A 14 6.05 3.79 -13.27
N MET A 15 6.94 3.02 -12.68
CA MET A 15 8.31 3.45 -12.39
C MET A 15 9.07 3.81 -13.66
N THR A 16 8.95 3.02 -14.73
CA THR A 16 9.56 3.31 -16.02
C THR A 16 9.05 4.62 -16.62
N ILE A 17 7.74 4.87 -16.56
CA ILE A 17 7.12 6.12 -17.03
C ILE A 17 7.65 7.32 -16.23
N VAL A 18 7.71 7.23 -14.90
CA VAL A 18 8.21 8.30 -14.03
C VAL A 18 9.69 8.62 -14.34
N PHE A 19 10.52 7.59 -14.50
CA PHE A 19 11.93 7.78 -14.87
C PHE A 19 12.08 8.41 -16.26
N ALA A 20 11.31 7.95 -17.24
CA ALA A 20 11.33 8.51 -18.59
C ALA A 20 10.92 10.00 -18.60
N LEU A 21 9.88 10.37 -17.88
CA LEU A 21 9.43 11.75 -17.71
C LEU A 21 10.48 12.59 -16.96
N GLY A 22 11.12 12.04 -15.94
CA GLY A 22 12.21 12.70 -15.20
C GLY A 22 13.40 13.01 -16.11
N ILE A 23 13.85 12.03 -16.89
CA ILE A 23 14.95 12.21 -17.86
C ILE A 23 14.58 13.26 -18.92
N LEU A 24 13.36 13.20 -19.44
CA LEU A 24 12.84 14.19 -20.39
C LEU A 24 12.85 15.60 -19.78
N GLY A 25 12.36 15.73 -18.53
CA GLY A 25 12.32 17.01 -17.81
C GLY A 25 13.72 17.60 -17.59
N ILE A 26 14.68 16.75 -17.17
CA ILE A 26 16.09 17.15 -17.02
C ILE A 26 16.66 17.56 -18.37
N GLY A 27 16.39 16.82 -19.44
CA GLY A 27 16.84 17.14 -20.80
C GLY A 27 16.33 18.51 -21.28
N VAL A 28 15.03 18.79 -21.06
CA VAL A 28 14.41 20.08 -21.39
C VAL A 28 15.04 21.22 -20.56
N LEU A 29 15.29 20.98 -19.27
CA LEU A 29 15.94 21.95 -18.39
C LEU A 29 17.38 22.28 -18.87
N LEU A 30 18.16 21.26 -19.14
CA LEU A 30 19.53 21.44 -19.66
C LEU A 30 19.50 22.16 -21.00
N MET A 31 18.59 21.80 -21.90
CA MET A 31 18.40 22.49 -23.16
C MET A 31 18.05 23.98 -22.98
N ALA A 32 17.21 24.31 -22.00
CA ALA A 32 16.84 25.67 -21.69
C ALA A 32 18.02 26.49 -21.13
N ILE A 33 18.89 25.85 -20.33
CA ILE A 33 20.10 26.49 -19.74
C ILE A 33 21.19 26.72 -20.80
N PHE A 34 21.53 25.67 -21.59
CA PHE A 34 22.67 25.72 -22.52
C PHE A 34 22.30 26.24 -23.88
N TRP A 35 21.01 26.30 -24.25
CA TRP A 35 20.53 26.80 -25.53
C TRP A 35 19.41 27.83 -25.31
N PRO A 36 19.70 29.00 -24.75
CA PRO A 36 18.70 30.01 -24.42
C PRO A 36 18.10 30.63 -25.69
N LYS A 37 17.10 29.98 -26.23
CA LYS A 37 16.27 30.55 -27.27
C LYS A 37 15.30 31.52 -26.60
N ARG A 38 15.30 32.81 -26.99
CA ARG A 38 14.32 33.78 -26.49
C ARG A 38 12.92 33.42 -27.01
N TRP A 39 12.24 32.49 -26.33
CA TRP A 39 10.88 32.14 -26.60
C TRP A 39 9.97 33.26 -26.09
N LYS A 40 9.44 34.04 -27.03
CA LYS A 40 8.35 34.97 -26.70
C LYS A 40 7.06 34.15 -26.65
N MET A 41 6.78 33.50 -25.52
CA MET A 41 5.49 32.87 -25.30
C MET A 41 4.43 33.97 -25.29
N LYS A 42 3.37 33.76 -26.08
CA LYS A 42 2.21 34.65 -26.01
C LYS A 42 1.46 34.37 -24.72
N TYR A 43 1.04 35.41 -24.00
CA TYR A 43 0.30 35.33 -22.75
C TYR A 43 -0.88 34.32 -22.80
N ARG A 44 -1.52 34.19 -23.96
CA ARG A 44 -2.58 33.19 -24.20
C ARG A 44 -2.09 31.75 -24.05
N MET A 45 -0.86 31.45 -24.35
CA MET A 45 -0.26 30.11 -24.20
C MET A 45 0.03 29.79 -22.73
N GLU A 46 0.47 30.80 -21.97
CA GLU A 46 0.68 30.67 -20.53
C GLU A 46 -0.64 30.39 -19.80
N ILE A 47 -1.70 31.16 -20.12
CA ILE A 47 -3.04 30.88 -19.57
C ILE A 47 -3.50 29.46 -19.96
N GLY A 48 -3.36 29.08 -21.23
CA GLY A 48 -3.74 27.75 -21.70
C GLY A 48 -3.01 26.63 -20.95
N PHE A 49 -1.72 26.82 -20.66
CA PHE A 49 -0.93 25.87 -19.88
C PHE A 49 -1.42 25.77 -18.42
N VAL A 50 -1.67 26.90 -17.77
CA VAL A 50 -2.20 26.94 -16.39
C VAL A 50 -3.57 26.28 -16.30
N VAL A 51 -4.46 26.57 -17.27
CA VAL A 51 -5.78 25.91 -17.32
C VAL A 51 -5.65 24.41 -17.53
N LEU A 52 -4.77 23.96 -18.41
CA LEU A 52 -4.50 22.53 -18.62
C LEU A 52 -4.03 21.85 -17.33
N LEU A 53 -3.06 22.46 -16.63
CA LEU A 53 -2.58 21.93 -15.34
C LEU A 53 -3.70 21.86 -14.29
N ALA A 54 -4.50 22.92 -14.18
CA ALA A 54 -5.64 22.94 -13.25
C ALA A 54 -6.65 21.82 -13.54
N VAL A 55 -6.95 21.57 -14.82
CA VAL A 55 -7.85 20.48 -15.24
C VAL A 55 -7.24 19.12 -14.91
N LEU A 56 -5.94 18.94 -15.16
CA LEU A 56 -5.24 17.67 -14.85
C LEU A 56 -5.22 17.39 -13.34
N VAL A 57 -4.92 18.39 -12.53
CA VAL A 57 -4.93 18.27 -11.05
C VAL A 57 -6.34 17.95 -10.57
N TRP A 58 -7.36 18.69 -11.05
CA TRP A 58 -8.75 18.42 -10.70
C TRP A 58 -9.19 16.99 -11.08
N TYR A 59 -8.82 16.53 -12.28
CA TYR A 59 -9.14 15.18 -12.73
C TYR A 59 -8.46 14.10 -11.86
N ALA A 60 -7.17 14.30 -11.53
CA ALA A 60 -6.42 13.38 -10.67
C ALA A 60 -7.01 13.32 -9.26
N ASP A 61 -7.36 14.48 -8.69
CA ASP A 61 -8.00 14.58 -7.38
C ASP A 61 -9.36 13.85 -7.36
N ARG A 62 -10.21 14.10 -8.36
CA ARG A 62 -11.50 13.41 -8.49
C ARG A 62 -11.33 11.89 -8.54
N LYS A 63 -10.38 11.40 -9.33
CA LYS A 63 -10.14 9.95 -9.46
C LYS A 63 -9.56 9.35 -8.19
N SER A 64 -8.67 10.03 -7.52
CA SER A 64 -8.12 9.60 -6.24
C SER A 64 -9.21 9.52 -5.17
N THR A 65 -10.04 10.57 -5.06
CA THR A 65 -11.15 10.63 -4.09
C THR A 65 -12.18 9.53 -4.35
N GLU A 66 -12.52 9.25 -5.62
CA GLU A 66 -13.46 8.20 -6.00
C GLU A 66 -12.99 6.80 -5.53
N VAL A 67 -11.70 6.49 -5.74
CA VAL A 67 -11.10 5.22 -5.32
C VAL A 67 -11.03 5.14 -3.79
N TYR A 68 -10.62 6.22 -3.13
CA TYR A 68 -10.53 6.27 -1.67
C TYR A 68 -11.89 6.13 -1.00
N SER A 69 -12.92 6.83 -1.51
CA SER A 69 -14.27 6.74 -0.95
C SER A 69 -14.90 5.36 -1.15
N ALA A 70 -14.63 4.68 -2.28
CA ALA A 70 -15.06 3.31 -2.48
C ALA A 70 -14.41 2.35 -1.48
N TYR A 71 -13.10 2.48 -1.23
CA TYR A 71 -12.39 1.69 -0.23
C TYR A 71 -12.93 1.92 1.19
N GLN A 72 -13.22 3.19 1.53
CA GLN A 72 -13.80 3.55 2.83
C GLN A 72 -15.24 3.04 2.97
N ALA A 73 -16.04 3.04 1.89
CA ALA A 73 -17.38 2.49 1.91
C ALA A 73 -17.36 0.98 2.23
N ASP A 74 -16.44 0.23 1.62
CA ASP A 74 -16.26 -1.19 1.94
C ASP A 74 -15.91 -1.43 3.42
N LEU A 75 -15.10 -0.57 4.04
CA LEU A 75 -14.82 -0.65 5.48
C LEU A 75 -16.04 -0.35 6.32
N ASN A 76 -16.85 0.64 5.92
CA ASN A 76 -18.03 1.07 6.67
C ASN A 76 -19.23 0.11 6.51
N GLU A 77 -19.39 -0.50 5.32
CA GLU A 77 -20.44 -1.50 5.07
C GLU A 77 -20.21 -2.80 5.80
N SER A 78 -18.94 -3.14 6.08
CA SER A 78 -18.56 -4.37 6.80
C SER A 78 -18.89 -4.35 8.31
N GLY A 79 -19.43 -3.27 8.80
CA GLY A 79 -19.84 -3.12 10.18
C GLY A 79 -19.52 -1.72 10.69
N GLU A 80 -20.47 -1.12 11.35
CA GLU A 80 -20.29 0.12 12.07
C GLU A 80 -19.17 -0.09 13.08
N LEU A 81 -17.99 0.46 12.78
CA LEU A 81 -16.92 0.55 13.75
C LEU A 81 -17.41 1.43 14.90
N SER A 82 -18.05 0.79 15.88
CA SER A 82 -18.27 1.48 17.13
C SER A 82 -16.91 1.88 17.68
N VAL A 83 -16.83 3.02 18.30
CA VAL A 83 -15.62 3.56 18.95
C VAL A 83 -15.06 2.57 20.00
N ASP A 84 -15.81 1.54 20.33
CA ASP A 84 -15.47 0.43 21.24
C ASP A 84 -14.89 -0.82 20.55
N GLY A 85 -14.72 -0.79 19.24
CA GLY A 85 -13.67 -1.53 18.51
C GLY A 85 -13.84 -3.02 18.31
N TYR A 86 -15.02 -3.64 18.44
CA TYR A 86 -15.08 -5.12 18.43
C TYR A 86 -16.19 -5.80 17.63
N GLU A 87 -16.98 -5.10 16.83
CA GLU A 87 -18.05 -5.75 16.04
C GLU A 87 -18.09 -5.33 14.56
N ALA A 88 -16.96 -5.47 13.87
CA ALA A 88 -16.95 -5.36 12.40
C ALA A 88 -16.79 -6.75 11.73
N ALA A 89 -17.42 -7.76 12.25
CA ALA A 89 -17.16 -9.15 11.85
C ALA A 89 -18.08 -9.69 10.74
N GLY A 90 -18.91 -8.87 10.10
CA GLY A 90 -19.96 -9.39 9.20
C GLY A 90 -19.54 -9.76 7.79
N GLU A 91 -18.48 -9.21 7.23
CA GLU A 91 -18.14 -9.36 5.80
C GLU A 91 -16.69 -9.68 5.46
N PHE A 92 -15.80 -9.76 6.43
CA PHE A 92 -14.43 -10.24 6.20
C PHE A 92 -14.38 -11.73 6.49
N ASP A 93 -13.68 -12.46 5.61
CA ASP A 93 -13.49 -13.89 5.78
C ASP A 93 -12.59 -14.18 6.98
N ARG A 94 -11.72 -13.22 7.34
CA ARG A 94 -10.77 -13.31 8.45
C ARG A 94 -10.39 -11.95 9.00
N THR A 95 -10.23 -11.89 10.33
CA THR A 95 -9.62 -10.74 11.02
C THR A 95 -8.30 -11.19 11.64
N LEU A 96 -7.24 -10.41 11.39
CA LEU A 96 -5.91 -10.61 11.95
C LEU A 96 -5.49 -9.40 12.76
N ARG A 97 -5.22 -9.58 14.05
CA ARG A 97 -4.61 -8.51 14.86
C ARG A 97 -3.11 -8.50 14.64
N VAL A 98 -2.59 -7.30 14.39
CA VAL A 98 -1.16 -7.10 14.12
C VAL A 98 -0.57 -6.21 15.20
N ILE A 99 0.44 -6.71 15.89
CA ILE A 99 1.22 -5.94 16.85
C ILE A 99 2.59 -5.67 16.23
N ALA A 100 2.86 -4.38 15.98
CA ALA A 100 4.19 -3.95 15.54
C ALA A 100 5.04 -3.54 16.74
N PHE A 101 6.31 -3.90 16.69
CA PHE A 101 7.32 -3.56 17.70
C PHE A 101 8.70 -3.47 17.04
N GLN A 102 9.66 -2.91 17.70
CA GLN A 102 11.05 -2.83 17.24
C GLN A 102 11.75 -4.19 17.36
N TRP A 103 12.00 -4.97 16.29
CA TRP A 103 11.73 -4.67 14.87
C TRP A 103 11.07 -5.90 14.23
N GLY A 104 9.76 -5.98 14.37
CA GLY A 104 9.00 -7.12 13.84
C GLY A 104 7.50 -6.90 13.90
N PHE A 105 6.79 -7.89 13.39
CA PHE A 105 5.33 -7.96 13.45
C PHE A 105 4.92 -9.29 14.09
N ALA A 106 3.96 -9.24 15.01
CA ALA A 106 3.26 -10.41 15.50
C ALA A 106 1.83 -10.39 14.98
N PHE A 107 1.36 -11.53 14.51
CA PHE A 107 0.01 -11.71 14.00
C PHE A 107 -0.74 -12.65 14.93
N LEU A 108 -1.92 -12.24 15.36
CA LEU A 108 -2.81 -13.05 16.19
C LEU A 108 -4.03 -13.39 15.35
N THR A 109 -4.39 -14.66 15.34
CA THR A 109 -5.65 -15.15 14.77
C THR A 109 -6.76 -15.07 15.80
N ASP A 110 -8.02 -15.25 15.37
CA ASP A 110 -9.19 -15.31 16.27
C ASP A 110 -9.14 -16.50 17.25
N GLU A 111 -8.28 -17.50 16.99
CA GLU A 111 -8.04 -18.65 17.84
C GLU A 111 -6.90 -18.43 18.86
N ASP A 112 -6.48 -17.16 19.05
CA ASP A 112 -5.36 -16.75 19.91
C ASP A 112 -4.00 -17.38 19.54
N GLU A 113 -3.87 -17.89 18.33
CA GLU A 113 -2.59 -18.36 17.84
C GLU A 113 -1.72 -17.16 17.44
N ILE A 114 -0.49 -17.13 17.94
CA ILE A 114 0.48 -16.08 17.67
C ILE A 114 1.50 -16.57 16.65
N SER A 115 1.52 -15.92 15.49
CA SER A 115 2.57 -16.10 14.50
C SER A 115 3.50 -14.89 14.50
N ARG A 116 4.80 -15.13 14.48
CA ARG A 116 5.80 -14.08 14.35
C ARG A 116 6.24 -13.99 12.89
N ASN A 117 6.18 -12.76 12.36
CA ASN A 117 6.66 -12.45 11.01
C ASN A 117 5.98 -13.23 9.86
N ALA A 118 4.82 -13.85 10.11
CA ALA A 118 4.03 -14.47 9.06
C ALA A 118 2.52 -14.38 9.37
N ALA A 119 1.75 -13.95 8.38
CA ALA A 119 0.29 -14.02 8.36
C ALA A 119 -0.12 -15.07 7.31
N VAL A 120 -0.89 -16.08 7.70
CA VAL A 120 -1.34 -17.15 6.81
C VAL A 120 -2.79 -16.89 6.41
N VAL A 121 -3.06 -16.91 5.10
CA VAL A 121 -4.38 -16.61 4.52
C VAL A 121 -4.68 -17.52 3.33
N GLN A 122 -5.95 -17.60 2.94
CA GLN A 122 -6.37 -18.37 1.76
C GLN A 122 -6.37 -17.50 0.49
N PRO A 123 -6.26 -18.10 -0.70
CA PRO A 123 -6.31 -17.37 -1.97
C PRO A 123 -7.61 -16.59 -2.15
N GLY A 124 -7.52 -15.28 -2.40
CA GLY A 124 -8.67 -14.42 -2.64
C GLY A 124 -9.49 -14.04 -1.41
N GLU A 125 -9.09 -14.48 -0.23
CA GLU A 125 -9.71 -14.18 1.06
C GLU A 125 -9.76 -12.67 1.33
N ARG A 126 -10.85 -12.16 1.89
CA ARG A 126 -10.96 -10.78 2.37
C ARG A 126 -10.49 -10.74 3.83
N VAL A 127 -9.35 -10.13 4.03
CA VAL A 127 -8.67 -10.11 5.34
C VAL A 127 -8.66 -8.70 5.89
N LEU A 128 -9.21 -8.52 7.09
CA LEU A 128 -9.08 -7.30 7.87
C LEU A 128 -7.85 -7.39 8.77
N PHE A 129 -6.99 -6.39 8.71
CA PHE A 129 -5.89 -6.21 9.66
C PHE A 129 -6.23 -5.12 10.65
N GLU A 130 -6.23 -5.46 11.93
CA GLU A 130 -6.30 -4.52 13.06
C GLU A 130 -4.90 -4.33 13.59
N ILE A 131 -4.33 -3.15 13.37
CA ILE A 131 -2.91 -2.91 13.55
C ILE A 131 -2.68 -1.93 14.69
N ILE A 132 -1.87 -2.32 15.65
CA ILE A 132 -1.42 -1.47 16.76
C ILE A 132 0.09 -1.42 16.84
N SER A 133 0.63 -0.32 17.35
CA SER A 133 2.04 -0.21 17.72
C SER A 133 2.21 -0.35 19.21
N ASN A 134 3.21 -1.14 19.61
CA ASN A 134 3.56 -1.32 21.03
C ASN A 134 4.62 -0.32 21.53
N ASP A 135 5.29 0.41 20.63
CA ASP A 135 6.44 1.25 21.00
C ASP A 135 6.55 2.58 20.24
N VAL A 136 6.83 2.57 18.94
CA VAL A 136 7.07 3.76 18.11
C VAL A 136 6.17 3.79 16.89
N ILE A 137 6.28 4.83 16.06
CA ILE A 137 5.59 4.88 14.77
C ILE A 137 6.19 3.84 13.82
N HIS A 138 5.34 3.04 13.20
CA HIS A 138 5.68 2.06 12.18
C HIS A 138 4.85 2.29 10.90
N GLY A 139 5.33 1.76 9.80
CA GLY A 139 4.55 1.59 8.58
C GLY A 139 4.18 0.13 8.38
N PHE A 140 3.05 -0.12 7.75
CA PHE A 140 2.62 -1.45 7.32
C PHE A 140 2.36 -1.40 5.83
N ASN A 141 3.18 -2.12 5.07
CA ASN A 141 3.11 -2.11 3.61
C ASN A 141 3.11 -3.53 3.07
N ILE A 142 2.15 -3.82 2.20
CA ILE A 142 2.07 -5.06 1.43
C ILE A 142 2.05 -4.68 -0.06
N PRO A 143 3.21 -4.63 -0.73
CA PRO A 143 3.31 -4.18 -2.12
C PRO A 143 2.44 -4.97 -3.10
N ALA A 144 2.30 -6.28 -2.86
CA ALA A 144 1.55 -7.18 -3.73
C ALA A 144 0.06 -6.81 -3.88
N VAL A 145 -0.52 -6.18 -2.85
CA VAL A 145 -1.93 -5.75 -2.83
C VAL A 145 -2.08 -4.23 -2.78
N GLY A 146 -0.97 -3.48 -2.86
CA GLY A 146 -0.98 -2.03 -2.95
C GLY A 146 -1.35 -1.30 -1.66
N ILE A 147 -1.29 -1.95 -0.50
CA ILE A 147 -1.62 -1.34 0.79
C ILE A 147 -0.38 -0.75 1.45
N THR A 148 -0.55 0.47 1.93
CA THR A 148 0.44 1.18 2.76
C THR A 148 -0.29 2.03 3.78
N THR A 149 0.05 1.88 5.06
CA THR A 149 -0.48 2.72 6.14
C THR A 149 0.59 2.98 7.19
N GLU A 150 0.44 4.10 7.91
CA GLU A 150 1.24 4.49 9.07
C GLU A 150 0.39 4.44 10.33
N PHE A 151 0.98 4.07 11.45
CA PHE A 151 0.32 4.03 12.74
C PHE A 151 1.33 4.17 13.88
N GLY A 152 0.88 4.78 14.96
CA GLY A 152 1.68 5.04 16.14
C GLY A 152 1.14 4.39 17.41
N PRO A 153 1.85 4.56 18.54
CA PRO A 153 1.39 4.09 19.85
C PRO A 153 0.05 4.73 20.22
N GLY A 154 -0.90 3.91 20.66
CA GLY A 154 -2.24 4.35 21.05
C GLY A 154 -3.22 4.51 19.88
N GLU A 155 -2.79 4.24 18.65
CA GLU A 155 -3.65 4.18 17.47
C GLU A 155 -4.05 2.74 17.18
N ASN A 156 -5.31 2.54 16.83
CA ASN A 156 -5.80 1.30 16.22
C ASN A 156 -6.06 1.60 14.74
N ARG A 157 -5.24 1.05 13.86
CA ARG A 157 -5.35 1.25 12.42
C ARG A 157 -5.96 0.01 11.78
N GLN A 158 -7.03 0.21 11.03
CA GLN A 158 -7.65 -0.86 10.28
C GLN A 158 -7.40 -0.69 8.79
N VAL A 159 -6.99 -1.78 8.17
CA VAL A 159 -6.87 -1.89 6.72
C VAL A 159 -7.33 -3.28 6.30
N TRP A 160 -7.95 -3.37 5.15
CA TRP A 160 -8.34 -4.66 4.60
C TRP A 160 -7.69 -4.89 3.25
N ILE A 161 -7.55 -6.15 2.90
CA ILE A 161 -7.04 -6.59 1.61
C ILE A 161 -7.89 -7.73 1.06
N ARG A 162 -7.79 -7.90 -0.25
CA ARG A 162 -8.10 -9.19 -0.86
C ARG A 162 -6.79 -9.92 -1.09
N ALA A 163 -6.62 -11.08 -0.47
CA ALA A 163 -5.40 -11.88 -0.62
C ALA A 163 -5.12 -12.21 -2.09
N PRO A 164 -3.85 -12.27 -2.52
CA PRO A 164 -3.50 -12.74 -3.85
C PRO A 164 -4.14 -14.10 -4.16
N LYS A 165 -4.50 -14.32 -5.43
CA LYS A 165 -5.08 -15.60 -5.86
C LYS A 165 -4.02 -16.69 -6.05
N GLU A 166 -2.78 -16.28 -6.32
CA GLU A 166 -1.67 -17.20 -6.51
C GLU A 166 -1.06 -17.56 -5.15
N PRO A 167 -0.93 -18.86 -4.81
CA PRO A 167 -0.24 -19.29 -3.62
C PRO A 167 1.21 -18.80 -3.60
N GLY A 168 1.71 -18.43 -2.43
CA GLY A 168 3.08 -17.94 -2.31
C GLY A 168 3.33 -17.09 -1.09
N LYS A 169 4.56 -16.56 -0.99
CA LYS A 169 4.99 -15.66 0.09
C LYS A 169 5.13 -14.25 -0.45
N TYR A 170 4.36 -13.34 0.11
CA TYR A 170 4.33 -11.93 -0.25
C TYR A 170 4.91 -11.08 0.87
N LEU A 171 5.74 -10.12 0.52
CA LEU A 171 6.45 -9.30 1.49
C LEU A 171 5.50 -8.37 2.24
N ILE A 172 5.65 -8.33 3.56
CA ILE A 172 5.15 -7.28 4.46
C ILE A 172 6.37 -6.56 5.00
N GLN A 173 6.39 -5.22 4.96
CA GLN A 173 7.53 -4.45 5.43
C GLN A 173 7.13 -3.16 6.13
N CYS A 174 7.97 -2.72 7.06
CA CYS A 174 7.86 -1.39 7.64
C CYS A 174 8.44 -0.35 6.68
N LEU A 175 7.71 0.75 6.43
CA LEU A 175 8.18 1.86 5.58
C LEU A 175 8.58 3.11 6.38
N ASN A 176 8.19 3.21 7.64
CA ASN A 176 8.53 4.34 8.49
C ASN A 176 9.77 4.01 9.32
N TYR A 177 10.74 4.92 9.34
CA TYR A 177 11.93 4.70 10.15
C TYR A 177 11.58 4.54 11.62
N CYS A 178 11.79 3.35 12.14
CA CYS A 178 11.45 2.94 13.49
C CYS A 178 12.68 2.54 14.33
N GLY A 179 13.87 2.97 13.94
CA GLY A 179 15.12 2.71 14.67
C GLY A 179 16.13 1.87 13.86
N VAL A 180 17.19 1.41 14.55
CA VAL A 180 18.37 0.78 13.92
C VAL A 180 18.05 -0.47 13.11
N GLY A 181 17.06 -1.27 13.54
CA GLY A 181 16.63 -2.50 12.87
C GLY A 181 15.53 -2.31 11.83
N HIS A 182 15.20 -1.07 11.48
CA HIS A 182 14.13 -0.77 10.50
C HIS A 182 14.25 -1.56 9.19
N ALA A 183 15.44 -1.65 8.62
CA ALA A 183 15.66 -2.34 7.35
C ALA A 183 15.37 -3.87 7.42
N GLN A 184 15.45 -4.47 8.60
CA GLN A 184 15.15 -5.88 8.85
C GLN A 184 13.69 -6.12 9.27
N MET A 185 12.91 -5.08 9.57
CA MET A 185 11.52 -5.21 10.00
C MET A 185 10.63 -5.64 8.83
N LYS A 186 10.54 -6.94 8.65
CA LYS A 186 9.83 -7.62 7.56
C LYS A 186 9.01 -8.80 8.09
N ALA A 187 7.94 -9.10 7.38
CA ALA A 187 7.10 -10.27 7.59
C ALA A 187 6.61 -10.82 6.25
N TRP A 188 5.87 -11.91 6.27
CA TRP A 188 5.34 -12.55 5.09
C TRP A 188 3.83 -12.72 5.20
N LEU A 189 3.12 -12.33 4.15
CA LEU A 189 1.78 -12.81 3.90
C LEU A 189 1.92 -14.12 3.12
N VAL A 190 1.57 -15.23 3.76
CA VAL A 190 1.65 -16.56 3.17
C VAL A 190 0.26 -16.92 2.68
N VAL A 191 0.12 -17.00 1.36
CA VAL A 191 -1.11 -17.50 0.72
C VAL A 191 -0.95 -18.99 0.52
N GLU A 192 -1.75 -19.79 1.25
CA GLU A 192 -1.71 -21.26 1.17
C GLU A 192 -2.30 -21.72 -0.16
N GLY A 193 -1.64 -22.69 -0.78
CA GLY A 193 -2.22 -23.41 -1.90
C GLY A 193 -3.30 -24.37 -1.43
N PRO A 194 -4.17 -24.87 -2.34
CA PRO A 194 -5.02 -25.98 -2.02
C PRO A 194 -4.12 -27.11 -1.46
N GLU A 195 -4.50 -27.67 -0.31
CA GLU A 195 -3.79 -28.85 0.22
C GLU A 195 -3.73 -29.88 -0.91
N GLU A 196 -2.54 -30.16 -1.41
CA GLU A 196 -2.33 -31.34 -2.24
C GLU A 196 -2.68 -32.52 -1.30
N GLY A 197 -3.88 -33.05 -1.50
CA GLY A 197 -4.36 -34.19 -0.74
C GLY A 197 -3.29 -35.26 -0.77
N GLY A 198 -2.64 -35.47 0.38
CA GLY A 198 -1.73 -36.56 0.56
C GLY A 198 -2.50 -37.86 0.37
N GLU A 199 -2.45 -38.42 -0.83
CA GLU A 199 -2.68 -39.84 -1.01
C GLU A 199 -1.49 -40.57 -0.36
N VAL A 200 -1.80 -41.21 0.75
CA VAL A 200 -0.92 -42.20 1.40
C VAL A 200 -1.00 -43.50 0.64
#